data_dba9d37a4d40878da398f45975b6f31e
#
_entry.id   dba9d37a4d40878da398f45975b6f31e
#
_cell.length_a   1.000
_cell.length_b   1.000
_cell.length_c   1.000
_cell.angle_alpha   90.00
_cell.angle_beta   90.00
_cell.angle_gamma   90.00
#
_symmetry.space_group_name_H-M   'P 1'
#
loop_
_entity.id
_entity.type
_entity.pdbx_description
1 polymer ?
#
loop_
_entity_poly.entity_id
_entity_poly.type
_entity_poly.pdbx_seq_one_letter_code
_entity_poly.pdbx_strand_id
1 'polypeptide(L)'
;MRTFRRSLILSAGVTALALTVAGCAPAGDSEPAAPSDAAIESDGELTLYAGRDEGLIAPLIEQFTEDTGIEVSARYGSSPELNALLLEEGENSPAQVFLSQDAGALGSLANAGLVSKIPAEFADLIPAGFTSEDDSWIGVTGRARVIAYDTEKVSEDEVPDAVDELTDPKWSGRVGFPPGNASFQSFVTALRVLEGEENAEAWVEGISKNSPVLTEKNGATLDLVNSGQLDLALVNHYYWYEDAAEVGADAMRAQLKFLPGDAGGMVNVTGAAILAGAEGDPDALAFIEYLVSEKAQQFFVENTFEYPLLPGIDAPEGLPELESLVNPELDLSDLESLEQTQELLAQYGLL
;
A
#
# COMPACT_ATOMS: atom_id res chain seq x y z
N MET A 1 -43.95 -47.23 -23.83
CA MET A 1 -44.48 -48.55 -23.40
C MET A 1 -43.73 -49.03 -22.18
N ARG A 2 -44.36 -49.22 -21.19
CA ARG A 2 -44.50 -49.99 -19.96
C ARG A 2 -44.49 -49.17 -18.69
N THR A 3 -45.68 -48.97 -18.20
CA THR A 3 -46.19 -48.67 -16.89
C THR A 3 -45.96 -49.81 -15.88
N PHE A 4 -45.74 -49.50 -14.59
CA PHE A 4 -46.20 -50.25 -13.42
C PHE A 4 -46.05 -49.32 -12.17
N ARG A 5 -47.07 -48.77 -11.58
CA ARG A 5 -48.13 -49.13 -10.62
C ARG A 5 -47.59 -49.48 -9.22
N ARG A 6 -47.87 -48.53 -8.29
CA ARG A 6 -48.56 -48.56 -6.96
C ARG A 6 -48.24 -49.69 -5.99
N SER A 7 -47.97 -49.33 -4.72
CA SER A 7 -48.72 -49.81 -3.58
C SER A 7 -48.55 -48.88 -2.38
N LEU A 8 -49.75 -48.42 -1.88
CA LEU A 8 -49.95 -47.84 -0.57
C LEU A 8 -50.02 -48.99 0.45
N ILE A 9 -49.42 -48.76 1.66
CA ILE A 9 -49.81 -49.49 2.87
C ILE A 9 -50.06 -48.46 3.98
N LEU A 10 -51.35 -48.43 4.38
CA LEU A 10 -51.90 -47.75 5.54
C LEU A 10 -51.72 -48.67 6.74
N SER A 11 -51.25 -48.19 7.88
CA SER A 11 -51.45 -48.86 9.17
C SER A 11 -51.78 -47.82 10.24
N ALA A 12 -53.00 -47.92 10.70
CA ALA A 12 -53.51 -47.19 11.85
C ALA A 12 -53.16 -47.96 13.13
N GLY A 13 -52.95 -47.28 14.23
CA GLY A 13 -52.74 -47.91 15.53
C GLY A 13 -52.55 -46.90 16.66
N VAL A 14 -53.68 -46.55 17.25
CA VAL A 14 -54.01 -46.50 18.67
C VAL A 14 -53.37 -45.48 19.58
N THR A 15 -54.22 -44.60 20.04
CA THR A 15 -54.26 -43.61 21.10
C THR A 15 -53.86 -44.15 22.48
N ALA A 16 -53.00 -43.47 23.20
CA ALA A 16 -52.92 -43.53 24.66
C ALA A 16 -52.88 -42.13 25.25
N LEU A 17 -53.94 -41.75 25.89
CA LEU A 17 -54.16 -40.51 26.62
C LEU A 17 -53.58 -40.69 28.04
N ALA A 18 -52.52 -39.90 28.36
CA ALA A 18 -52.05 -39.73 29.74
C ALA A 18 -52.15 -38.27 30.14
N LEU A 19 -53.08 -37.95 31.00
CA LEU A 19 -53.16 -36.69 31.72
C LEU A 19 -52.07 -36.64 32.76
N THR A 20 -51.26 -35.59 32.72
CA THR A 20 -50.42 -35.14 33.84
C THR A 20 -50.63 -33.67 34.14
N VAL A 21 -50.80 -33.42 35.37
CA VAL A 21 -51.17 -32.27 36.16
C VAL A 21 -50.32 -31.00 35.83
N ALA A 22 -51.03 -29.90 35.72
CA ALA A 22 -50.46 -28.54 35.64
C ALA A 22 -49.74 -28.16 36.92
N GLY A 23 -48.42 -27.91 36.83
CA GLY A 23 -47.66 -27.17 37.82
C GLY A 23 -47.33 -25.79 37.24
N CYS A 24 -47.93 -24.74 37.80
CA CYS A 24 -47.51 -23.35 37.54
C CYS A 24 -46.14 -23.11 38.18
N ALA A 25 -45.11 -22.91 37.34
CA ALA A 25 -43.89 -22.25 37.73
C ALA A 25 -43.86 -20.85 37.10
N PRO A 26 -43.38 -19.81 37.80
CA PRO A 26 -43.38 -18.44 37.27
C PRO A 26 -42.44 -18.36 36.07
N ALA A 27 -42.89 -17.64 35.02
CA ALA A 27 -42.08 -17.27 33.89
C ALA A 27 -40.90 -16.42 34.38
N GLY A 28 -39.71 -17.01 34.38
CA GLY A 28 -38.48 -16.25 34.45
C GLY A 28 -38.30 -15.55 33.09
N ASP A 29 -38.18 -14.23 33.13
CA ASP A 29 -37.71 -13.41 32.01
C ASP A 29 -36.34 -13.95 31.57
N SER A 30 -36.31 -14.70 30.47
CA SER A 30 -35.09 -14.99 29.77
C SER A 30 -34.70 -13.69 29.04
N GLU A 31 -33.82 -12.90 29.62
CA GLU A 31 -33.09 -11.91 28.87
C GLU A 31 -32.52 -12.58 27.62
N PRO A 32 -32.65 -11.96 26.43
CA PRO A 32 -31.92 -12.44 25.26
C PRO A 32 -30.45 -12.42 25.61
N ALA A 33 -29.78 -13.55 25.54
CA ALA A 33 -28.33 -13.64 25.65
C ALA A 33 -27.74 -12.64 24.65
N ALA A 34 -26.92 -11.71 25.14
CA ALA A 34 -26.12 -10.86 24.31
C ALA A 34 -25.33 -11.77 23.34
N PRO A 35 -25.10 -11.36 22.09
CA PRO A 35 -24.23 -12.10 21.20
C PRO A 35 -22.91 -12.31 21.95
N SER A 36 -22.51 -13.53 22.12
CA SER A 36 -21.20 -13.87 22.62
C SER A 36 -20.22 -13.38 21.55
N ASP A 37 -19.41 -12.38 21.88
CA ASP A 37 -18.15 -12.09 21.17
C ASP A 37 -17.28 -13.35 21.38
N ALA A 38 -17.50 -14.35 20.55
CA ALA A 38 -16.57 -15.46 20.44
C ALA A 38 -15.32 -14.87 19.77
N ALA A 39 -14.24 -14.74 20.51
CA ALA A 39 -12.95 -14.36 19.95
C ALA A 39 -12.69 -15.28 18.74
N ILE A 40 -12.31 -14.68 17.62
CA ILE A 40 -11.85 -15.42 16.45
C ILE A 40 -10.56 -16.13 16.88
N GLU A 41 -10.49 -17.46 16.68
CA GLU A 41 -9.28 -18.23 16.97
C GLU A 41 -8.40 -18.23 15.73
N SER A 42 -7.08 -18.15 15.91
CA SER A 42 -6.10 -18.30 14.82
C SER A 42 -6.27 -19.66 14.16
N ASP A 43 -6.35 -19.68 12.84
CA ASP A 43 -6.29 -20.90 12.03
C ASP A 43 -4.89 -21.15 11.44
N GLY A 44 -3.97 -20.21 11.64
CA GLY A 44 -2.58 -20.27 11.18
C GLY A 44 -2.41 -20.00 9.70
N GLU A 45 -3.40 -19.38 9.04
CA GLU A 45 -3.37 -19.06 7.62
C GLU A 45 -3.68 -17.57 7.39
N LEU A 46 -2.91 -16.91 6.53
CA LEU A 46 -3.09 -15.50 6.16
C LEU A 46 -3.13 -15.36 4.64
N THR A 47 -4.18 -14.76 4.11
CA THR A 47 -4.24 -14.32 2.72
C THR A 47 -3.83 -12.85 2.62
N LEU A 48 -2.69 -12.61 1.97
CA LEU A 48 -2.10 -11.29 1.79
C LEU A 48 -2.24 -10.82 0.34
N TYR A 49 -2.81 -9.62 0.11
CA TYR A 49 -2.65 -8.94 -1.16
C TYR A 49 -1.47 -7.97 -1.05
N ALA A 50 -0.41 -8.23 -1.81
CA ALA A 50 0.86 -7.50 -1.72
C ALA A 50 1.06 -6.61 -2.94
N GLY A 51 0.91 -5.31 -2.74
CA GLY A 51 1.17 -4.25 -3.74
C GLY A 51 2.65 -3.92 -3.90
N ARG A 52 3.51 -4.80 -3.42
CA ARG A 52 4.98 -4.68 -3.44
C ARG A 52 5.58 -5.67 -4.42
N ASP A 53 6.77 -5.36 -4.94
CA ASP A 53 7.52 -6.33 -5.74
C ASP A 53 7.82 -7.58 -4.89
N GLU A 54 7.57 -8.76 -5.47
CA GLU A 54 7.77 -10.05 -4.79
C GLU A 54 9.20 -10.20 -4.27
N GLY A 55 10.19 -9.79 -5.06
CA GLY A 55 11.60 -9.89 -4.69
C GLY A 55 11.97 -9.09 -3.44
N LEU A 56 11.25 -7.99 -3.16
CA LEU A 56 11.48 -7.14 -1.99
C LEU A 56 10.80 -7.67 -0.72
N ILE A 57 9.61 -8.29 -0.83
CA ILE A 57 8.79 -8.59 0.34
C ILE A 57 8.70 -10.08 0.67
N ALA A 58 8.91 -10.99 -0.29
CA ALA A 58 8.81 -12.42 -0.04
C ALA A 58 9.77 -12.89 1.07
N PRO A 59 11.04 -12.42 1.18
CA PRO A 59 11.92 -12.84 2.27
C PRO A 59 11.42 -12.42 3.66
N LEU A 60 10.73 -11.27 3.76
CA LEU A 60 10.11 -10.85 5.03
C LEU A 60 8.91 -11.73 5.40
N ILE A 61 8.10 -12.09 4.40
CA ILE A 61 6.95 -13.01 4.57
C ILE A 61 7.43 -14.39 5.02
N GLU A 62 8.50 -14.91 4.42
CA GLU A 62 9.13 -16.17 4.85
C GLU A 62 9.61 -16.07 6.30
N GLN A 63 10.25 -14.96 6.67
CA GLN A 63 10.72 -14.72 8.04
C GLN A 63 9.55 -14.64 9.04
N PHE A 64 8.43 -14.00 8.66
CA PHE A 64 7.21 -13.98 9.46
C PHE A 64 6.66 -15.38 9.69
N THR A 65 6.55 -16.20 8.63
CA THR A 65 6.09 -17.59 8.72
C THR A 65 7.01 -18.43 9.63
N GLU A 66 8.34 -18.27 9.50
CA GLU A 66 9.31 -18.98 10.35
C GLU A 66 9.17 -18.60 11.83
N ASP A 67 8.90 -17.33 12.12
CA ASP A 67 8.82 -16.82 13.50
C ASP A 67 7.49 -17.14 14.18
N THR A 68 6.39 -17.13 13.45
CA THR A 68 5.02 -17.23 14.00
C THR A 68 4.38 -18.60 13.76
N GLY A 69 4.78 -19.29 12.71
CA GLY A 69 4.13 -20.51 12.24
C GLY A 69 2.87 -20.25 11.42
N ILE A 70 2.53 -18.96 11.12
CA ILE A 70 1.39 -18.59 10.29
C ILE A 70 1.79 -18.70 8.81
N GLU A 71 1.09 -19.51 8.04
CA GLU A 71 1.34 -19.68 6.61
C GLU A 71 0.70 -18.54 5.81
N VAL A 72 1.49 -17.88 4.95
CA VAL A 72 1.02 -16.73 4.17
C VAL A 72 0.81 -17.11 2.71
N SER A 73 -0.42 -16.93 2.24
CA SER A 73 -0.78 -17.01 0.82
C SER A 73 -0.76 -15.62 0.21
N ALA A 74 0.35 -15.23 -0.42
CA ALA A 74 0.50 -13.91 -1.00
C ALA A 74 0.04 -13.85 -2.47
N ARG A 75 -0.78 -12.83 -2.80
CA ARG A 75 -1.11 -12.43 -4.17
C ARG A 75 -0.38 -11.14 -4.50
N TYR A 76 0.57 -11.20 -5.41
CA TYR A 76 1.35 -10.05 -5.86
C TYR A 76 0.68 -9.33 -7.04
N GLY A 77 0.79 -8.01 -7.06
CA GLY A 77 0.32 -7.14 -8.13
C GLY A 77 0.75 -5.69 -7.89
N SER A 78 0.40 -4.77 -8.77
CA SER A 78 0.58 -3.34 -8.45
C SER A 78 -0.49 -2.89 -7.45
N SER A 79 -0.17 -1.92 -6.57
CA SER A 79 -1.15 -1.40 -5.61
C SER A 79 -2.43 -0.88 -6.28
N PRO A 80 -2.38 -0.14 -7.42
CA PRO A 80 -3.59 0.27 -8.12
C PRO A 80 -4.45 -0.90 -8.64
N GLU A 81 -3.82 -1.95 -9.20
CA GLU A 81 -4.53 -3.14 -9.67
C GLU A 81 -5.21 -3.91 -8.53
N LEU A 82 -4.48 -4.10 -7.43
CA LEU A 82 -5.03 -4.77 -6.25
C LEU A 82 -6.10 -3.93 -5.56
N ASN A 83 -5.96 -2.60 -5.51
CA ASN A 83 -6.99 -1.71 -5.03
C ASN A 83 -8.28 -1.84 -5.86
N ALA A 84 -8.18 -1.78 -7.18
CA ALA A 84 -9.34 -1.97 -8.07
C ALA A 84 -10.01 -3.34 -7.87
N LEU A 85 -9.22 -4.39 -7.69
CA LEU A 85 -9.72 -5.73 -7.41
C LEU A 85 -10.45 -5.78 -6.06
N LEU A 86 -9.87 -5.21 -5.00
CA LEU A 86 -10.47 -5.17 -3.66
C LEU A 86 -11.77 -4.36 -3.65
N LEU A 87 -11.84 -3.25 -4.41
CA LEU A 87 -13.08 -2.49 -4.61
C LEU A 87 -14.16 -3.32 -5.32
N GLU A 88 -13.78 -4.17 -6.29
CA GLU A 88 -14.72 -5.07 -6.98
C GLU A 88 -15.17 -6.24 -6.08
N GLU A 89 -14.24 -6.85 -5.32
CA GLU A 89 -14.52 -7.94 -4.40
C GLU A 89 -15.37 -7.48 -3.19
N GLY A 90 -15.16 -6.24 -2.74
CA GLY A 90 -15.86 -5.65 -1.60
C GLY A 90 -15.69 -6.48 -0.32
N GLU A 91 -16.75 -6.61 0.46
CA GLU A 91 -16.76 -7.40 1.70
C GLU A 91 -16.55 -8.92 1.50
N ASN A 92 -16.54 -9.39 0.25
CA ASN A 92 -16.32 -10.81 -0.08
C ASN A 92 -14.87 -11.10 -0.50
N SER A 93 -13.95 -10.14 -0.35
CA SER A 93 -12.55 -10.39 -0.64
C SER A 93 -12.01 -11.52 0.23
N PRO A 94 -11.22 -12.46 -0.36
CA PRO A 94 -10.56 -13.48 0.43
C PRO A 94 -9.33 -12.94 1.17
N ALA A 95 -8.87 -11.70 0.87
CA ALA A 95 -7.72 -11.11 1.52
C ALA A 95 -8.06 -10.68 2.96
N GLN A 96 -7.15 -10.95 3.87
CA GLN A 96 -7.22 -10.49 5.26
C GLN A 96 -6.42 -9.20 5.44
N VAL A 97 -5.28 -9.08 4.74
CA VAL A 97 -4.42 -7.90 4.79
C VAL A 97 -4.11 -7.42 3.37
N PHE A 98 -4.13 -6.11 3.18
CA PHE A 98 -3.59 -5.43 2.02
C PHE A 98 -2.32 -4.68 2.42
N LEU A 99 -1.18 -5.09 1.86
CA LEU A 99 0.10 -4.38 1.97
C LEU A 99 0.28 -3.54 0.71
N SER A 100 0.13 -2.25 0.84
CA SER A 100 0.21 -1.31 -0.28
C SER A 100 1.58 -0.66 -0.42
N GLN A 101 1.95 -0.33 -1.64
CA GLN A 101 3.13 0.48 -1.94
C GLN A 101 2.94 1.97 -1.59
N ASP A 102 1.72 2.43 -1.35
CA ASP A 102 1.42 3.85 -1.12
C ASP A 102 0.15 4.04 -0.27
N ALA A 103 0.04 5.22 0.34
CA ALA A 103 -1.10 5.60 1.16
C ALA A 103 -2.39 5.81 0.33
N GLY A 104 -2.29 6.24 -0.94
CA GLY A 104 -3.46 6.54 -1.77
C GLY A 104 -4.37 5.35 -1.99
N ALA A 105 -3.81 4.16 -2.25
CA ALA A 105 -4.60 2.94 -2.39
C ALA A 105 -5.25 2.50 -1.06
N LEU A 106 -4.56 2.72 0.07
CA LEU A 106 -5.12 2.45 1.40
C LEU A 106 -6.27 3.40 1.74
N GLY A 107 -6.09 4.70 1.51
CA GLY A 107 -7.12 5.72 1.69
C GLY A 107 -8.36 5.46 0.82
N SER A 108 -8.16 5.04 -0.43
CA SER A 108 -9.25 4.64 -1.34
C SER A 108 -10.12 3.52 -0.76
N LEU A 109 -9.50 2.47 -0.16
CA LEU A 109 -10.23 1.38 0.48
C LEU A 109 -10.89 1.83 1.80
N ALA A 110 -10.23 2.70 2.57
CA ALA A 110 -10.78 3.28 3.78
C ALA A 110 -12.08 4.06 3.49
N ASN A 111 -12.06 4.91 2.46
CA ASN A 111 -13.24 5.66 2.02
C ASN A 111 -14.38 4.77 1.52
N ALA A 112 -14.04 3.64 0.92
CA ALA A 112 -15.03 2.65 0.51
C ALA A 112 -15.59 1.84 1.69
N GLY A 113 -15.06 2.00 2.92
CA GLY A 113 -15.46 1.25 4.10
C GLY A 113 -15.04 -0.23 4.05
N LEU A 114 -13.98 -0.54 3.32
CA LEU A 114 -13.50 -1.92 3.09
C LEU A 114 -12.34 -2.33 3.99
N VAL A 115 -11.96 -1.49 4.94
CA VAL A 115 -10.90 -1.78 5.92
C VAL A 115 -11.45 -1.64 7.34
N SER A 116 -10.86 -2.38 8.27
CA SER A 116 -11.12 -2.28 9.70
C SER A 116 -10.08 -1.39 10.38
N LYS A 117 -10.34 -1.00 11.63
CA LYS A 117 -9.39 -0.20 12.39
C LYS A 117 -8.21 -1.04 12.85
N ILE A 118 -7.02 -0.46 12.72
CA ILE A 118 -5.80 -0.96 13.36
C ILE A 118 -5.89 -0.66 14.86
N PRO A 119 -5.62 -1.64 15.75
CA PRO A 119 -5.59 -1.37 17.18
C PRO A 119 -4.60 -0.27 17.56
N ALA A 120 -4.99 0.64 18.45
CA ALA A 120 -4.17 1.78 18.86
C ALA A 120 -2.80 1.36 19.42
N GLU A 121 -2.69 0.16 19.99
CA GLU A 121 -1.42 -0.39 20.48
C GLU A 121 -0.37 -0.56 19.37
N PHE A 122 -0.79 -0.71 18.10
CA PHE A 122 0.11 -0.75 16.93
C PHE A 122 0.18 0.62 16.24
N ALA A 123 -0.96 1.30 16.06
CA ALA A 123 -1.01 2.60 15.40
C ALA A 123 -0.16 3.65 16.14
N ASP A 124 -0.17 3.67 17.46
CA ASP A 124 0.59 4.60 18.31
C ASP A 124 2.11 4.36 18.26
N LEU A 125 2.59 3.25 17.70
CA LEU A 125 4.03 2.98 17.52
C LEU A 125 4.62 3.83 16.38
N ILE A 126 3.80 4.21 15.41
CA ILE A 126 4.22 4.93 14.22
C ILE A 126 3.91 6.42 14.39
N PRO A 127 4.84 7.34 14.07
CA PRO A 127 4.59 8.77 14.20
C PRO A 127 3.36 9.22 13.40
N ALA A 128 2.58 10.12 14.00
CA ALA A 128 1.46 10.76 13.33
C ALA A 128 1.91 11.40 12.01
N GLY A 129 1.09 11.27 10.95
CA GLY A 129 1.44 11.67 9.58
C GLY A 129 1.93 10.51 8.70
N PHE A 130 2.29 9.37 9.30
CA PHE A 130 2.60 8.13 8.57
C PHE A 130 1.57 7.02 8.80
N THR A 131 0.44 7.33 9.39
CA THR A 131 -0.72 6.47 9.62
C THR A 131 -1.98 7.30 9.36
N SER A 132 -3.12 6.66 9.08
CA SER A 132 -4.37 7.38 8.90
C SER A 132 -4.85 8.02 10.20
N GLU A 133 -5.50 9.19 10.11
CA GLU A 133 -6.06 9.88 11.28
C GLU A 133 -7.11 9.06 12.05
N ASP A 134 -7.77 8.14 11.36
CA ASP A 134 -8.85 7.30 11.90
C ASP A 134 -8.43 5.85 12.20
N ASP A 135 -7.12 5.56 12.14
CA ASP A 135 -6.53 4.23 12.35
C ASP A 135 -6.96 3.17 11.31
N SER A 136 -7.44 3.56 10.14
CA SER A 136 -7.88 2.64 9.09
C SER A 136 -6.73 1.93 8.36
N TRP A 137 -5.51 2.49 8.42
CA TRP A 137 -4.28 1.90 7.90
C TRP A 137 -3.06 2.42 8.67
N ILE A 138 -1.97 1.67 8.61
CA ILE A 138 -0.70 1.99 9.27
C ILE A 138 0.44 2.04 8.27
N GLY A 139 1.32 3.03 8.41
CA GLY A 139 2.58 3.07 7.68
C GLY A 139 3.56 2.02 8.20
N VAL A 140 4.30 1.43 7.29
CA VAL A 140 5.31 0.41 7.58
C VAL A 140 6.71 0.96 7.35
N THR A 141 6.96 1.58 6.18
CA THR A 141 8.24 2.22 5.84
C THR A 141 8.01 3.51 5.10
N GLY A 142 8.97 4.45 5.22
CA GLY A 142 8.98 5.70 4.47
C GLY A 142 9.81 5.62 3.18
N ARG A 143 9.34 6.27 2.11
CA ARG A 143 10.02 6.31 0.82
C ARG A 143 9.99 7.71 0.24
N ALA A 144 11.15 8.29 0.00
CA ALA A 144 11.25 9.59 -0.65
C ALA A 144 11.29 9.46 -2.18
N ARG A 145 10.54 10.31 -2.87
CA ARG A 145 10.75 10.51 -4.29
C ARG A 145 11.94 11.42 -4.51
N VAL A 146 12.59 11.22 -5.65
CA VAL A 146 13.81 11.94 -6.01
C VAL A 146 13.87 12.16 -7.52
N ILE A 147 14.72 13.11 -7.95
CA ILE A 147 15.23 13.15 -9.30
C ILE A 147 16.54 12.37 -9.32
N ALA A 148 16.59 11.25 -10.04
CA ALA A 148 17.86 10.63 -10.42
C ALA A 148 18.39 11.33 -11.68
N TYR A 149 19.68 11.67 -11.70
CA TYR A 149 20.28 12.39 -12.81
C TYR A 149 21.62 11.80 -13.27
N ASP A 150 21.88 11.88 -14.56
CA ASP A 150 23.10 11.42 -15.20
C ASP A 150 24.23 12.44 -15.00
N THR A 151 25.20 12.14 -14.13
CA THR A 151 26.30 13.03 -13.78
C THR A 151 27.25 13.37 -14.93
N GLU A 152 27.24 12.60 -16.03
CA GLU A 152 28.04 12.89 -17.21
C GLU A 152 27.35 13.87 -18.18
N LYS A 153 26.03 14.13 -18.00
CA LYS A 153 25.22 14.97 -18.88
C LYS A 153 24.63 16.21 -18.20
N VAL A 154 24.36 16.10 -16.90
CA VAL A 154 23.73 17.15 -16.10
C VAL A 154 24.58 17.36 -14.85
N SER A 155 25.08 18.59 -14.66
CA SER A 155 25.76 18.93 -13.40
C SER A 155 24.71 19.09 -12.27
N GLU A 156 25.12 18.87 -11.03
CA GLU A 156 24.25 18.99 -9.86
C GLU A 156 23.51 20.34 -9.80
N ASP A 157 24.20 21.44 -10.16
CA ASP A 157 23.63 22.80 -10.19
C ASP A 157 22.58 23.02 -11.31
N GLU A 158 22.52 22.11 -12.31
CA GLU A 158 21.55 22.17 -13.40
C GLU A 158 20.31 21.31 -13.12
N VAL A 159 20.41 20.38 -12.16
CA VAL A 159 19.26 19.52 -11.78
C VAL A 159 18.19 20.41 -11.14
N PRO A 160 16.92 20.28 -11.56
CA PRO A 160 15.83 21.05 -10.99
C PRO A 160 15.74 20.95 -9.45
N ASP A 161 15.47 22.08 -8.81
CA ASP A 161 15.20 22.15 -7.36
C ASP A 161 13.70 21.93 -7.03
N ALA A 162 12.84 21.96 -8.05
CA ALA A 162 11.40 21.69 -7.94
C ALA A 162 10.90 20.95 -9.19
N VAL A 163 9.83 20.15 -9.04
CA VAL A 163 9.28 19.37 -10.16
C VAL A 163 8.68 20.24 -11.26
N ASP A 164 8.23 21.45 -10.93
CA ASP A 164 7.69 22.40 -11.92
C ASP A 164 8.70 22.74 -13.01
N GLU A 165 9.98 22.83 -12.68
CA GLU A 165 11.04 23.12 -13.63
C GLU A 165 11.21 22.00 -14.69
N LEU A 166 10.73 20.78 -14.46
CA LEU A 166 10.76 19.67 -15.42
C LEU A 166 9.86 19.93 -16.64
N THR A 167 8.91 20.86 -16.52
CA THR A 167 8.05 21.28 -17.63
C THR A 167 8.74 22.24 -18.61
N ASP A 168 9.92 22.78 -18.24
CA ASP A 168 10.73 23.65 -19.13
C ASP A 168 11.11 22.88 -20.41
N PRO A 169 10.93 23.47 -21.60
CA PRO A 169 11.33 22.87 -22.88
C PRO A 169 12.79 22.41 -22.98
N LYS A 170 13.70 22.92 -22.14
CA LYS A 170 15.08 22.43 -22.07
C LYS A 170 15.17 20.94 -21.73
N TRP A 171 14.15 20.39 -21.06
CA TRP A 171 14.05 18.99 -20.64
C TRP A 171 13.28 18.09 -21.62
N SER A 172 12.85 18.61 -22.77
CA SER A 172 12.10 17.84 -23.75
C SER A 172 12.86 16.60 -24.23
N GLY A 173 12.24 15.42 -24.06
CA GLY A 173 12.83 14.11 -24.38
C GLY A 173 13.92 13.64 -23.42
N ARG A 174 14.16 14.35 -22.31
CA ARG A 174 15.27 14.11 -21.37
C ARG A 174 14.82 13.61 -20.01
N VAL A 175 13.53 13.56 -19.73
CA VAL A 175 12.92 13.13 -18.46
C VAL A 175 12.18 11.83 -18.65
N GLY A 176 12.28 10.91 -17.71
CA GLY A 176 11.51 9.66 -17.69
C GLY A 176 10.85 9.36 -16.35
N PHE A 177 9.77 8.59 -16.40
CA PHE A 177 9.05 8.14 -15.22
C PHE A 177 8.08 6.99 -15.56
N PRO A 178 7.64 6.19 -14.55
CA PRO A 178 6.66 5.11 -14.73
C PRO A 178 5.24 5.58 -14.35
N PRO A 179 4.41 6.08 -15.26
CA PRO A 179 3.12 6.69 -14.91
C PRO A 179 2.08 5.71 -14.34
N GLY A 180 2.19 4.42 -14.68
CA GLY A 180 1.34 3.37 -14.12
C GLY A 180 1.77 2.90 -12.72
N ASN A 181 2.93 3.37 -12.22
CA ASN A 181 3.41 2.99 -10.89
C ASN A 181 2.71 3.81 -9.79
N ALA A 182 2.32 3.13 -8.71
CA ALA A 182 1.62 3.73 -7.57
C ALA A 182 2.33 4.98 -7.02
N SER A 183 3.67 4.93 -6.85
CA SER A 183 4.41 6.06 -6.29
C SER A 183 4.43 7.30 -7.20
N PHE A 184 4.33 7.12 -8.52
CA PHE A 184 4.18 8.25 -9.44
C PHE A 184 2.76 8.83 -9.37
N GLN A 185 1.75 7.96 -9.31
CA GLN A 185 0.36 8.38 -9.16
C GLN A 185 0.13 9.12 -7.84
N SER A 186 0.67 8.62 -6.72
CA SER A 186 0.62 9.31 -5.43
C SER A 186 1.31 10.67 -5.46
N PHE A 187 2.44 10.80 -6.16
CA PHE A 187 3.09 12.10 -6.38
C PHE A 187 2.17 13.08 -7.12
N VAL A 188 1.52 12.65 -8.20
CA VAL A 188 0.59 13.52 -8.94
C VAL A 188 -0.64 13.86 -8.09
N THR A 189 -1.10 12.94 -7.24
CA THR A 189 -2.16 13.24 -6.26
C THR A 189 -1.67 14.28 -5.24
N ALA A 190 -0.45 14.14 -4.71
CA ALA A 190 0.12 15.12 -3.80
C ALA A 190 0.25 16.51 -4.45
N LEU A 191 0.63 16.56 -5.72
CA LEU A 191 0.66 17.81 -6.48
C LEU A 191 -0.73 18.47 -6.56
N ARG A 192 -1.79 17.67 -6.79
CA ARG A 192 -3.19 18.14 -6.79
C ARG A 192 -3.62 18.67 -5.42
N VAL A 193 -3.23 17.99 -4.34
CA VAL A 193 -3.54 18.38 -2.96
C VAL A 193 -2.82 19.67 -2.57
N LEU A 194 -1.51 19.74 -2.81
CA LEU A 194 -0.66 20.84 -2.37
C LEU A 194 -0.81 22.10 -3.22
N GLU A 195 -0.92 21.97 -4.53
CA GLU A 195 -0.91 23.09 -5.46
C GLU A 195 -2.28 23.38 -6.10
N GLY A 196 -3.23 22.46 -5.93
CA GLY A 196 -4.58 22.54 -6.48
C GLY A 196 -4.68 21.96 -7.89
N GLU A 197 -5.92 21.63 -8.28
CA GLU A 197 -6.23 20.90 -9.53
C GLU A 197 -5.72 21.62 -10.78
N GLU A 198 -5.85 22.96 -10.86
CA GLU A 198 -5.44 23.75 -12.02
C GLU A 198 -3.93 23.71 -12.26
N ASN A 199 -3.12 23.80 -11.18
CA ASN A 199 -1.67 23.77 -11.29
C ASN A 199 -1.18 22.35 -11.58
N ALA A 200 -1.76 21.34 -10.95
CA ALA A 200 -1.45 19.95 -11.23
C ALA A 200 -1.79 19.56 -12.68
N GLU A 201 -2.94 19.98 -13.21
CA GLU A 201 -3.30 19.78 -14.61
C GLU A 201 -2.30 20.47 -15.54
N ALA A 202 -1.90 21.71 -15.23
CA ALA A 202 -0.91 22.45 -16.01
C ALA A 202 0.46 21.74 -16.01
N TRP A 203 0.87 21.15 -14.87
CA TRP A 203 2.09 20.35 -14.77
C TRP A 203 2.01 19.09 -15.64
N VAL A 204 0.91 18.30 -15.53
CA VAL A 204 0.70 17.07 -16.31
C VAL A 204 0.68 17.37 -17.80
N GLU A 205 -0.01 18.44 -18.22
CA GLU A 205 -0.01 18.92 -19.61
C GLU A 205 1.40 19.31 -20.06
N GLY A 206 2.14 20.08 -19.24
CA GLY A 206 3.50 20.55 -19.53
C GLY A 206 4.48 19.40 -19.70
N ILE A 207 4.50 18.45 -18.77
CA ILE A 207 5.41 17.30 -18.82
C ILE A 207 5.07 16.37 -20.00
N SER A 208 3.77 16.18 -20.33
CA SER A 208 3.33 15.43 -21.51
C SER A 208 3.85 16.07 -22.80
N LYS A 209 3.78 17.40 -22.92
CA LYS A 209 4.30 18.14 -24.08
C LYS A 209 5.81 18.03 -24.24
N ASN A 210 6.53 17.77 -23.14
CA ASN A 210 7.99 17.56 -23.15
C ASN A 210 8.39 16.17 -23.65
N SER A 211 7.45 15.36 -24.14
CA SER A 211 7.71 14.03 -24.70
C SER A 211 8.54 13.15 -23.75
N PRO A 212 8.05 12.87 -22.53
CA PRO A 212 8.78 12.10 -21.54
C PRO A 212 9.00 10.65 -22.01
N VAL A 213 10.02 10.01 -21.47
CA VAL A 213 10.24 8.57 -21.65
C VAL A 213 9.40 7.82 -20.62
N LEU A 214 8.37 7.11 -21.07
CA LEU A 214 7.49 6.33 -20.20
C LEU A 214 8.03 4.91 -20.04
N THR A 215 8.06 4.44 -18.82
CA THR A 215 8.52 3.10 -18.44
C THR A 215 7.46 2.39 -17.59
N GLU A 216 7.68 1.11 -17.32
CA GLU A 216 6.76 0.31 -16.50
C GLU A 216 7.06 0.41 -15.00
N LYS A 217 8.37 0.57 -14.65
CA LYS A 217 8.87 0.50 -13.25
C LYS A 217 9.95 1.55 -12.99
N ASN A 218 10.10 1.97 -11.72
CA ASN A 218 11.14 2.90 -11.29
C ASN A 218 12.56 2.38 -11.59
N GLY A 219 12.86 1.10 -11.31
CA GLY A 219 14.16 0.50 -11.60
C GLY A 219 14.52 0.62 -13.08
N ALA A 220 13.59 0.25 -13.99
CA ALA A 220 13.80 0.39 -15.42
C ALA A 220 14.06 1.86 -15.85
N THR A 221 13.45 2.83 -15.17
CA THR A 221 13.73 4.26 -15.43
C THR A 221 15.13 4.65 -14.97
N LEU A 222 15.54 4.18 -13.79
CA LEU A 222 16.89 4.41 -13.24
C LEU A 222 17.96 3.77 -14.14
N ASP A 223 17.72 2.56 -14.66
CA ASP A 223 18.62 1.88 -15.61
C ASP A 223 18.90 2.73 -16.86
N LEU A 224 17.90 3.45 -17.37
CA LEU A 224 18.08 4.36 -18.49
C LEU A 224 19.04 5.52 -18.14
N VAL A 225 18.99 6.02 -16.92
CA VAL A 225 19.92 7.05 -16.43
C VAL A 225 21.33 6.44 -16.27
N ASN A 226 21.45 5.30 -15.59
CA ASN A 226 22.73 4.62 -15.37
C ASN A 226 23.42 4.20 -16.68
N SER A 227 22.64 3.86 -17.71
CA SER A 227 23.20 3.53 -19.04
C SER A 227 23.44 4.77 -19.93
N GLY A 228 23.12 5.96 -19.46
CA GLY A 228 23.27 7.21 -20.19
C GLY A 228 22.27 7.40 -21.33
N GLN A 229 21.15 6.70 -21.31
CA GLN A 229 20.09 6.85 -22.32
C GLN A 229 19.09 7.95 -21.93
N LEU A 230 19.01 8.28 -20.64
CA LEU A 230 18.13 9.29 -20.09
C LEU A 230 18.94 10.25 -19.21
N ASP A 231 18.55 11.50 -19.14
CA ASP A 231 19.27 12.50 -18.39
C ASP A 231 18.72 12.67 -16.96
N LEU A 232 17.38 12.63 -16.82
CA LEU A 232 16.67 12.77 -15.54
C LEU A 232 15.57 11.69 -15.41
N ALA A 233 15.36 11.18 -14.20
CA ALA A 233 14.30 10.25 -13.89
C ALA A 233 13.59 10.64 -12.59
N LEU A 234 12.25 10.61 -12.59
CA LEU A 234 11.44 10.70 -11.37
C LEU A 234 11.22 9.29 -10.82
N VAL A 235 11.93 8.93 -9.76
CA VAL A 235 11.94 7.60 -9.15
C VAL A 235 11.89 7.66 -7.63
N ASN A 236 11.81 6.54 -6.95
CA ASN A 236 12.02 6.46 -5.51
C ASN A 236 13.50 6.24 -5.21
N HIS A 237 13.98 6.77 -4.07
CA HIS A 237 15.40 6.78 -3.69
C HIS A 237 16.01 5.39 -3.57
N TYR A 238 15.29 4.42 -2.99
CA TYR A 238 15.82 3.12 -2.60
C TYR A 238 16.34 2.28 -3.78
N TYR A 239 15.79 2.42 -4.98
CA TYR A 239 16.28 1.72 -6.16
C TYR A 239 17.75 2.03 -6.47
N TRP A 240 18.16 3.29 -6.25
CA TRP A 240 19.56 3.67 -6.42
C TRP A 240 20.46 2.99 -5.37
N TYR A 241 19.99 2.88 -4.11
CA TYR A 241 20.75 2.25 -3.04
C TYR A 241 20.84 0.73 -3.23
N GLU A 242 19.79 0.09 -3.74
CA GLU A 242 19.80 -1.32 -4.14
C GLU A 242 20.86 -1.57 -5.22
N ASP A 243 20.81 -0.84 -6.32
CA ASP A 243 21.81 -0.96 -7.40
C ASP A 243 23.22 -0.66 -6.89
N ALA A 244 23.40 0.41 -6.09
CA ALA A 244 24.69 0.81 -5.54
C ALA A 244 25.26 -0.27 -4.58
N ALA A 245 24.42 -0.99 -3.86
CA ALA A 245 24.86 -2.11 -3.02
C ALA A 245 25.39 -3.28 -3.85
N GLU A 246 24.85 -3.50 -5.04
CA GLU A 246 25.28 -4.57 -5.95
C GLU A 246 26.56 -4.23 -6.71
N VAL A 247 26.66 -3.02 -7.28
CA VAL A 247 27.75 -2.65 -8.19
C VAL A 247 28.78 -1.71 -7.58
N GLY A 248 28.50 -1.12 -6.42
CA GLY A 248 29.28 -0.07 -5.76
C GLY A 248 28.83 1.33 -6.17
N ALA A 249 28.68 2.23 -5.20
CA ALA A 249 28.22 3.61 -5.42
C ALA A 249 29.08 4.38 -6.43
N ASP A 250 30.41 4.15 -6.43
CA ASP A 250 31.36 4.77 -7.38
C ASP A 250 31.15 4.30 -8.84
N ALA A 251 30.47 3.19 -9.06
CA ALA A 251 30.14 2.68 -10.38
C ALA A 251 28.79 3.21 -10.91
N MET A 252 27.99 3.82 -10.04
CA MET A 252 26.72 4.42 -10.42
C MET A 252 26.95 5.71 -11.21
N ARG A 253 26.39 5.77 -12.42
CA ARG A 253 26.38 6.99 -13.22
C ARG A 253 25.31 7.96 -12.76
N ALA A 254 24.17 7.43 -12.32
CA ALA A 254 23.10 8.21 -11.71
C ALA A 254 23.49 8.67 -10.30
N GLN A 255 23.13 9.91 -9.97
CA GLN A 255 23.08 10.41 -8.60
C GLN A 255 21.67 10.91 -8.28
N LEU A 256 21.38 11.11 -6.99
CA LEU A 256 20.05 11.48 -6.52
C LEU A 256 19.99 12.94 -6.07
N LYS A 257 18.96 13.65 -6.47
CA LYS A 257 18.55 14.95 -5.95
C LYS A 257 17.28 14.80 -5.15
N PHE A 258 17.35 14.98 -3.84
CA PHE A 258 16.18 15.09 -2.97
C PHE A 258 15.59 16.49 -3.09
N LEU A 259 14.26 16.59 -2.98
CA LEU A 259 13.50 17.84 -3.14
C LEU A 259 12.68 18.12 -1.85
N PRO A 260 13.34 18.57 -0.75
CA PRO A 260 12.65 18.80 0.52
C PRO A 260 11.53 19.83 0.39
N GLY A 261 10.31 19.47 0.84
CA GLY A 261 9.14 20.34 0.82
C GLY A 261 8.45 20.52 -0.53
N ASP A 262 9.03 20.00 -1.62
CA ASP A 262 8.40 19.98 -2.94
C ASP A 262 7.51 18.73 -3.11
N ALA A 263 6.42 18.84 -3.86
CA ALA A 263 5.56 17.68 -4.14
C ALA A 263 6.31 16.52 -4.81
N GLY A 264 7.30 16.83 -5.65
CA GLY A 264 8.16 15.84 -6.32
C GLY A 264 9.16 15.16 -5.41
N GLY A 265 9.38 15.69 -4.22
CA GLY A 265 10.23 15.10 -3.18
C GLY A 265 9.42 14.44 -2.06
N MET A 266 8.10 14.28 -2.25
CA MET A 266 7.22 13.76 -1.21
C MET A 266 7.73 12.45 -0.60
N VAL A 267 7.57 12.34 0.72
CA VAL A 267 7.72 11.08 1.44
C VAL A 267 6.36 10.40 1.46
N ASN A 268 6.29 9.22 0.85
CA ASN A 268 5.13 8.33 0.94
C ASN A 268 5.48 7.10 1.78
N VAL A 269 4.50 6.30 2.15
CA VAL A 269 4.70 5.09 2.95
C VAL A 269 4.39 3.83 2.15
N THR A 270 5.12 2.75 2.42
CA THR A 270 4.54 1.42 2.34
C THR A 270 3.65 1.30 3.56
N GLY A 271 2.41 0.91 3.38
CA GLY A 271 1.48 0.79 4.49
C GLY A 271 0.63 -0.47 4.38
N ALA A 272 -0.03 -0.81 5.48
CA ALA A 272 -0.87 -1.99 5.57
C ALA A 272 -2.24 -1.66 6.16
N ALA A 273 -3.26 -2.38 5.69
CA ALA A 273 -4.62 -2.33 6.23
C ALA A 273 -5.17 -3.74 6.42
N ILE A 274 -5.95 -3.94 7.47
CA ILE A 274 -6.76 -5.15 7.66
C ILE A 274 -8.08 -4.96 6.92
N LEU A 275 -8.46 -5.89 6.06
CA LEU A 275 -9.72 -5.80 5.32
C LEU A 275 -10.91 -5.96 6.27
N ALA A 276 -12.04 -5.30 5.97
CA ALA A 276 -13.23 -5.32 6.82
C ALA A 276 -13.74 -6.74 7.11
N GLY A 277 -13.59 -7.67 6.16
CA GLY A 277 -13.94 -9.08 6.34
C GLY A 277 -13.07 -9.85 7.34
N ALA A 278 -11.91 -9.27 7.72
CA ALA A 278 -10.94 -9.84 8.65
C ALA A 278 -10.82 -9.04 9.96
N GLU A 279 -11.87 -8.26 10.31
CA GLU A 279 -11.87 -7.50 11.56
C GLU A 279 -11.71 -8.45 12.77
N GLY A 280 -10.67 -8.19 13.58
CA GLY A 280 -10.35 -9.00 14.76
C GLY A 280 -9.71 -10.36 14.47
N ASP A 281 -9.32 -10.62 13.23
CA ASP A 281 -8.58 -11.83 12.85
C ASP A 281 -7.17 -11.80 13.50
N PRO A 282 -6.83 -12.81 14.33
CA PRO A 282 -5.56 -12.81 15.05
C PRO A 282 -4.34 -12.98 14.16
N ASP A 283 -4.47 -13.65 13.00
CA ASP A 283 -3.36 -13.87 12.07
C ASP A 283 -3.06 -12.59 11.27
N ALA A 284 -4.12 -11.83 10.90
CA ALA A 284 -3.98 -10.49 10.33
C ALA A 284 -3.36 -9.50 11.33
N LEU A 285 -3.80 -9.52 12.59
CA LEU A 285 -3.24 -8.68 13.64
C LEU A 285 -1.77 -9.01 13.91
N ALA A 286 -1.40 -10.30 13.96
CA ALA A 286 -0.02 -10.73 14.14
C ALA A 286 0.88 -10.26 13.00
N PHE A 287 0.36 -10.22 11.75
CA PHE A 287 1.11 -9.70 10.62
C PHE A 287 1.32 -8.18 10.70
N ILE A 288 0.30 -7.41 11.11
CA ILE A 288 0.44 -5.97 11.35
C ILE A 288 1.48 -5.70 12.45
N GLU A 289 1.39 -6.39 13.61
CA GLU A 289 2.37 -6.29 14.69
C GLU A 289 3.78 -6.58 14.20
N TYR A 290 3.94 -7.62 13.38
CA TYR A 290 5.23 -8.00 12.83
C TYR A 290 5.80 -6.91 11.92
N LEU A 291 5.00 -6.33 11.04
CA LEU A 291 5.44 -5.28 10.10
C LEU A 291 5.99 -4.03 10.83
N VAL A 292 5.47 -3.70 12.00
CA VAL A 292 5.94 -2.57 12.81
C VAL A 292 6.91 -2.98 13.93
N SER A 293 7.37 -4.24 13.94
CA SER A 293 8.37 -4.72 14.90
C SER A 293 9.77 -4.23 14.54
N GLU A 294 10.66 -4.15 15.55
CA GLU A 294 12.08 -3.83 15.35
C GLU A 294 12.73 -4.74 14.27
N LYS A 295 12.39 -6.03 14.28
CA LYS A 295 12.93 -7.02 13.35
C LYS A 295 12.55 -6.72 11.90
N ALA A 296 11.27 -6.44 11.64
CA ALA A 296 10.80 -6.10 10.29
C ALA A 296 11.35 -4.74 9.84
N GLN A 297 11.43 -3.75 10.74
CA GLN A 297 11.97 -2.44 10.42
C GLN A 297 13.45 -2.52 10.04
N GLN A 298 14.26 -3.31 10.78
CA GLN A 298 15.64 -3.58 10.42
C GLN A 298 15.77 -4.32 9.09
N PHE A 299 14.89 -5.29 8.82
CA PHE A 299 14.85 -5.95 7.52
C PHE A 299 14.69 -4.95 6.37
N PHE A 300 13.75 -4.00 6.49
CA PHE A 300 13.54 -2.99 5.46
C PHE A 300 14.76 -2.08 5.28
N VAL A 301 15.37 -1.64 6.37
CA VAL A 301 16.61 -0.82 6.31
C VAL A 301 17.73 -1.55 5.59
N GLU A 302 17.95 -2.83 5.92
CA GLU A 302 19.09 -3.62 5.44
C GLU A 302 18.90 -4.20 4.03
N ASN A 303 17.66 -4.49 3.64
CA ASN A 303 17.37 -5.23 2.41
C ASN A 303 16.64 -4.41 1.35
N THR A 304 15.92 -3.36 1.74
CA THR A 304 15.17 -2.51 0.79
C THR A 304 15.56 -1.03 0.84
N PHE A 305 16.48 -0.64 1.72
CA PHE A 305 16.97 0.73 1.88
C PHE A 305 15.87 1.78 2.08
N GLU A 306 14.75 1.39 2.66
CA GLU A 306 13.63 2.26 2.98
C GLU A 306 13.83 2.87 4.38
N TYR A 307 13.21 4.02 4.64
CA TYR A 307 13.22 4.63 5.97
C TYR A 307 12.39 3.81 6.94
N PRO A 308 12.93 3.47 8.12
CA PRO A 308 12.13 2.89 9.19
C PRO A 308 11.17 3.96 9.74
N LEU A 309 9.96 3.54 10.12
CA LEU A 309 8.99 4.42 10.78
C LEU A 309 8.90 4.17 12.28
N LEU A 310 9.38 3.02 12.76
CA LEU A 310 9.46 2.74 14.19
C LEU A 310 10.59 3.60 14.80
N PRO A 311 10.29 4.46 15.82
CA PRO A 311 11.30 5.29 16.45
C PRO A 311 12.43 4.47 17.09
N GLY A 312 13.66 4.94 16.91
CA GLY A 312 14.87 4.32 17.49
C GLY A 312 15.59 3.33 16.56
N ILE A 313 15.10 3.15 15.36
CA ILE A 313 15.81 2.42 14.29
C ILE A 313 16.51 3.45 13.39
N ASP A 314 17.80 3.26 13.18
CA ASP A 314 18.59 4.15 12.31
C ASP A 314 18.22 3.91 10.83
N ALA A 315 18.09 5.00 10.05
CA ALA A 315 17.89 4.93 8.61
C ALA A 315 19.14 4.39 7.89
N PRO A 316 19.01 3.89 6.65
CA PRO A 316 20.16 3.50 5.83
C PRO A 316 21.22 4.61 5.73
N GLU A 317 22.50 4.21 5.76
CA GLU A 317 23.62 5.15 5.69
C GLU A 317 23.59 5.99 4.41
N GLY A 318 23.78 7.30 4.54
CA GLY A 318 23.83 8.23 3.42
C GLY A 318 22.49 8.83 3.02
N LEU A 319 21.37 8.41 3.62
CA LEU A 319 20.08 9.08 3.45
C LEU A 319 20.00 10.38 4.27
N PRO A 320 19.35 11.42 3.76
CA PRO A 320 18.95 12.58 4.57
C PRO A 320 18.04 12.15 5.74
N GLU A 321 18.01 12.95 6.81
CA GLU A 321 17.06 12.74 7.91
C GLU A 321 15.61 12.82 7.37
N LEU A 322 14.76 11.84 7.72
CA LEU A 322 13.40 11.72 7.19
C LEU A 322 12.57 12.99 7.42
N GLU A 323 12.68 13.58 8.63
CA GLU A 323 11.96 14.79 9.02
C GLU A 323 12.33 16.00 8.16
N SER A 324 13.55 16.01 7.58
CA SER A 324 13.97 17.08 6.67
C SER A 324 13.32 17.04 5.30
N LEU A 325 12.77 15.88 4.92
CA LEU A 325 12.14 15.63 3.62
C LEU A 325 10.61 15.79 3.67
N VAL A 326 10.01 15.57 4.84
CA VAL A 326 8.55 15.59 4.98
C VAL A 326 8.00 16.98 4.68
N ASN A 327 7.02 17.06 3.80
CA ASN A 327 6.25 18.28 3.60
C ASN A 327 5.18 18.38 4.72
N PRO A 328 5.25 19.38 5.61
CA PRO A 328 4.32 19.49 6.73
C PRO A 328 2.88 19.89 6.31
N GLU A 329 2.67 20.28 5.05
CA GLU A 329 1.36 20.65 4.50
C GLU A 329 0.66 19.45 3.83
N LEU A 330 1.35 18.30 3.67
CA LEU A 330 0.81 17.09 3.07
C LEU A 330 0.41 16.10 4.17
N ASP A 331 -0.88 15.83 4.29
CA ASP A 331 -1.37 14.64 4.98
C ASP A 331 -1.49 13.49 3.98
N LEU A 332 -0.92 12.33 4.32
CA LEU A 332 -0.98 11.15 3.45
C LEU A 332 -2.41 10.60 3.32
N SER A 333 -3.31 10.92 4.26
CA SER A 333 -4.72 10.58 4.16
C SER A 333 -5.42 11.33 3.02
N ASP A 334 -4.89 12.50 2.61
CA ASP A 334 -5.44 13.29 1.49
C ASP A 334 -5.12 12.68 0.11
N LEU A 335 -4.28 11.63 0.05
CA LEU A 335 -3.90 10.96 -1.21
C LEU A 335 -4.94 9.97 -1.74
N GLU A 336 -6.12 9.94 -1.18
CA GLU A 336 -7.22 9.00 -1.48
C GLU A 336 -7.82 9.12 -2.88
N SER A 337 -7.64 10.29 -3.54
CA SER A 337 -8.25 10.60 -4.84
C SER A 337 -7.49 10.00 -6.04
N LEU A 338 -7.14 8.70 -5.94
CA LEU A 338 -6.36 7.96 -6.94
C LEU A 338 -7.05 7.92 -8.32
N GLU A 339 -8.36 7.69 -8.36
CA GLU A 339 -9.13 7.60 -9.61
C GLU A 339 -9.03 8.88 -10.43
N GLN A 340 -9.21 10.05 -9.78
CA GLN A 340 -9.10 11.35 -10.46
C GLN A 340 -7.69 11.60 -11.00
N THR A 341 -6.65 11.13 -10.30
CA THR A 341 -5.27 11.21 -10.80
C THR A 341 -5.06 10.34 -12.03
N GLN A 342 -5.60 9.12 -12.03
CA GLN A 342 -5.53 8.24 -13.20
C GLN A 342 -6.28 8.82 -14.41
N GLU A 343 -7.45 9.41 -14.20
CA GLU A 343 -8.20 10.12 -15.25
C GLU A 343 -7.40 11.29 -15.83
N LEU A 344 -6.76 12.09 -14.95
CA LEU A 344 -5.92 13.21 -15.38
C LEU A 344 -4.73 12.73 -16.21
N LEU A 345 -4.00 11.71 -15.77
CA LEU A 345 -2.87 11.14 -16.52
C LEU A 345 -3.31 10.56 -17.87
N ALA A 346 -4.45 9.86 -17.91
CA ALA A 346 -5.01 9.31 -19.15
C ALA A 346 -5.47 10.41 -20.12
N GLN A 347 -6.03 11.52 -19.63
CA GLN A 347 -6.44 12.67 -20.45
C GLN A 347 -5.27 13.24 -21.28
N TYR A 348 -4.07 13.24 -20.73
CA TYR A 348 -2.85 13.74 -21.38
C TYR A 348 -2.00 12.62 -22.01
N GLY A 349 -2.50 11.39 -22.09
CA GLY A 349 -1.86 10.27 -22.79
C GLY A 349 -0.63 9.72 -22.09
N LEU A 350 -0.56 9.83 -20.76
CA LEU A 350 0.50 9.27 -19.94
C LEU A 350 0.15 7.87 -19.40
N LEU A 351 -1.16 7.53 -19.35
CA LEU A 351 -1.69 6.19 -19.06
C LEU A 351 -2.39 5.60 -20.26
#